data_f668dac38907ace37d9c1ccce5fa8635
#
_entry.id   f668dac38907ace37d9c1ccce5fa8635
#
_cell.length_a   1.000
_cell.length_b   1.000
_cell.length_c   1.000
_cell.angle_alpha   90.00
_cell.angle_beta   90.00
_cell.angle_gamma   90.00
#
_symmetry.space_group_name_H-M   'P 1'
#
loop_
_entity.id
_entity.type
_entity.pdbx_description
1 polymer ?
#
loop_
_entity_poly.entity_id
_entity_poly.type
_entity_poly.pdbx_seq_one_letter_code
_entity_poly.pdbx_strand_id
1 'polypeptide(L)'
;LFENELDWLRANLKVAGMNVEAERYAEQALKAAALVGLLVWFVGSIASAKMASGLLYAFLSMVLALGVFLYLPVLKKKELAGQVEKDLPFALMQVSVELNMNVPFEKTLESIETGSYGLLAREFRKVLREIRESGASIQEALFHLSERIDSSMLKRAVSQLVSVYEQGSRNKNGEPIRQLAKELLLKQKAESKEFSGKLVVFSLLFIAVSAIIPAFFQAYVVIGSMFLKMKFTAAQILVIALVLFPAVDLAVLAVIKAKTPAFMRE
;
A
#
# COMPACT_ATOMS: atom_id res chain seq x y z
N LEU A 1 25.50 8.57 -6.55
CA LEU A 1 24.64 7.70 -5.73
C LEU A 1 23.41 8.47 -5.22
N PHE A 2 23.55 9.67 -4.64
CA PHE A 2 22.45 10.47 -4.10
C PHE A 2 21.44 10.96 -5.17
N GLU A 3 21.87 11.28 -6.37
CA GLU A 3 20.97 11.73 -7.45
C GLU A 3 20.03 10.60 -7.91
N ASN A 4 20.54 9.40 -8.09
CA ASN A 4 19.72 8.23 -8.48
C ASN A 4 18.63 7.89 -7.44
N GLU A 5 18.93 8.05 -6.15
CA GLU A 5 17.95 7.80 -5.07
C GLU A 5 16.88 8.90 -5.03
N LEU A 6 17.27 10.16 -5.29
CA LEU A 6 16.33 11.28 -5.38
C LEU A 6 15.42 11.16 -6.60
N ASP A 7 15.93 10.72 -7.74
CA ASP A 7 15.13 10.51 -8.95
C ASP A 7 14.14 9.34 -8.76
N TRP A 8 14.57 8.27 -8.13
CA TRP A 8 13.68 7.18 -7.73
C TRP A 8 12.58 7.66 -6.79
N LEU A 9 12.93 8.49 -5.81
CA LEU A 9 11.98 9.06 -4.85
C LEU A 9 11.00 10.03 -5.55
N ARG A 10 11.48 10.90 -6.46
CA ARG A 10 10.64 11.79 -7.27
C ARG A 10 9.63 11.02 -8.11
N ALA A 11 10.07 9.96 -8.78
CA ALA A 11 9.20 9.10 -9.58
C ALA A 11 8.09 8.46 -8.74
N ASN A 12 8.44 7.93 -7.57
CA ASN A 12 7.46 7.28 -6.69
C ASN A 12 6.50 8.29 -6.02
N LEU A 13 6.98 9.48 -5.64
CA LEU A 13 6.14 10.55 -5.07
C LEU A 13 5.12 11.05 -6.09
N LYS A 14 5.54 11.25 -7.35
CA LYS A 14 4.66 11.68 -8.44
C LYS A 14 3.53 10.66 -8.68
N VAL A 15 3.85 9.38 -8.75
CA VAL A 15 2.86 8.30 -8.94
C VAL A 15 2.00 8.10 -7.69
N ALA A 16 2.54 8.34 -6.49
CA ALA A 16 1.78 8.33 -5.24
C ALA A 16 0.83 9.53 -5.07
N GLY A 17 0.81 10.47 -6.03
CA GLY A 17 -0.03 11.67 -5.97
C GLY A 17 0.36 12.62 -4.84
N MET A 18 1.60 12.53 -4.34
CA MET A 18 2.12 13.41 -3.30
C MET A 18 2.82 14.61 -3.94
N ASN A 19 2.15 15.78 -3.90
CA ASN A 19 2.72 17.05 -4.38
C ASN A 19 3.78 17.61 -3.41
N VAL A 20 4.77 16.80 -3.06
CA VAL A 20 5.87 17.21 -2.18
C VAL A 20 7.17 17.04 -2.95
N GLU A 21 8.04 18.05 -2.90
CA GLU A 21 9.39 17.94 -3.46
C GLU A 21 10.17 16.82 -2.75
N ALA A 22 10.86 15.98 -3.51
CA ALA A 22 11.58 14.83 -2.97
C ALA A 22 12.60 15.23 -1.89
N GLU A 23 13.22 16.40 -2.05
CA GLU A 23 14.18 16.94 -1.10
C GLU A 23 13.52 17.28 0.25
N ARG A 24 12.36 17.94 0.23
CA ARG A 24 11.58 18.24 1.44
C ARG A 24 11.06 16.98 2.11
N TYR A 25 10.63 16.00 1.31
CA TYR A 25 10.19 14.71 1.84
C TYR A 25 11.35 13.97 2.53
N ALA A 26 12.52 13.90 1.91
CA ALA A 26 13.72 13.29 2.49
C ALA A 26 14.16 14.01 3.78
N GLU A 27 14.10 15.33 3.81
CA GLU A 27 14.41 16.12 5.01
C GLU A 27 13.42 15.83 6.16
N GLN A 28 12.13 15.76 5.86
CA GLN A 28 11.10 15.39 6.85
C GLN A 28 11.27 13.96 7.35
N ALA A 29 11.59 13.01 6.45
CA ALA A 29 11.90 11.63 6.81
C ALA A 29 13.12 11.54 7.75
N LEU A 30 14.17 12.32 7.46
CA LEU A 30 15.37 12.37 8.30
C LEU A 30 15.07 12.96 9.68
N LYS A 31 14.30 14.05 9.76
CA LYS A 31 13.87 14.67 11.03
C LYS A 31 13.03 13.71 11.86
N ALA A 32 12.08 13.03 11.24
CA ALA A 32 11.23 12.03 11.90
C ALA A 32 12.06 10.83 12.40
N ALA A 33 12.98 10.32 11.59
CA ALA A 33 13.87 9.24 11.98
C ALA A 33 14.82 9.63 13.12
N ALA A 34 15.34 10.86 13.11
CA ALA A 34 16.17 11.39 14.18
C ALA A 34 15.37 11.51 15.50
N LEU A 35 14.12 11.93 15.44
CA LEU A 35 13.25 12.04 16.61
C LEU A 35 12.96 10.64 17.20
N VAL A 36 12.67 9.64 16.36
CA VAL A 36 12.51 8.25 16.81
C VAL A 36 13.80 7.72 17.44
N GLY A 37 14.96 7.97 16.82
CA GLY A 37 16.26 7.60 17.37
C GLY A 37 16.53 8.22 18.74
N LEU A 38 16.18 9.49 18.92
CA LEU A 38 16.32 10.23 20.18
C LEU A 38 15.41 9.64 21.28
N LEU A 39 14.17 9.29 20.96
CA LEU A 39 13.24 8.63 21.88
C LEU A 39 13.78 7.26 22.33
N VAL A 40 14.25 6.45 21.39
CA VAL A 40 14.81 5.13 21.68
C VAL A 40 16.09 5.24 22.50
N TRP A 41 16.95 6.24 22.23
CA TRP A 41 18.13 6.51 23.03
C TRP A 41 17.77 6.86 24.47
N PHE A 42 16.79 7.75 24.65
CA PHE A 42 16.34 8.17 25.98
C PHE A 42 15.79 6.98 26.80
N VAL A 43 14.91 6.17 26.19
CA VAL A 43 14.34 4.97 26.82
C VAL A 43 15.42 3.92 27.09
N GLY A 44 16.31 3.69 26.12
CA GLY A 44 17.40 2.71 26.24
C GLY A 44 18.46 3.10 27.29
N SER A 45 18.73 4.39 27.46
CA SER A 45 19.66 4.89 28.49
C SER A 45 19.12 4.70 29.92
N ILE A 46 17.80 4.88 30.10
CA ILE A 46 17.12 4.59 31.37
C ILE A 46 17.16 3.09 31.69
N ALA A 47 16.92 2.24 30.70
CA ALA A 47 16.83 0.79 30.88
C ALA A 47 18.19 0.13 31.17
N SER A 48 19.28 0.61 30.57
CA SER A 48 20.59 -0.05 30.64
C SER A 48 21.54 0.56 31.65
N ALA A 49 21.19 1.71 32.28
CA ALA A 49 22.04 2.52 33.14
C ALA A 49 23.45 2.85 32.56
N LYS A 50 23.62 2.64 31.24
CA LYS A 50 24.87 2.93 30.51
C LYS A 50 24.52 3.73 29.25
N MET A 51 25.00 4.97 29.17
CA MET A 51 24.77 5.87 28.01
C MET A 51 25.27 5.29 26.69
N ALA A 52 26.36 4.52 26.70
CA ALA A 52 26.98 3.99 25.50
C ALA A 52 26.13 2.89 24.81
N SER A 53 25.41 2.06 25.57
CA SER A 53 24.53 1.02 24.98
C SER A 53 23.29 1.62 24.32
N GLY A 54 22.78 2.73 24.84
CA GLY A 54 21.66 3.46 24.25
C GLY A 54 21.94 4.01 22.85
N LEU A 55 23.19 4.42 22.58
CA LEU A 55 23.59 4.95 21.26
C LEU A 55 23.46 3.93 20.13
N LEU A 56 23.80 2.67 20.38
CA LEU A 56 23.70 1.61 19.39
C LEU A 56 22.24 1.32 19.01
N TYR A 57 21.35 1.25 20.00
CA TYR A 57 19.91 1.08 19.78
C TYR A 57 19.29 2.30 19.08
N ALA A 58 19.73 3.50 19.42
CA ALA A 58 19.30 4.73 18.76
C ALA A 58 19.70 4.76 17.28
N PHE A 59 20.94 4.39 16.96
CA PHE A 59 21.40 4.34 15.58
C PHE A 59 20.62 3.30 14.78
N LEU A 60 20.43 2.09 15.32
CA LEU A 60 19.69 1.02 14.65
C LEU A 60 18.23 1.42 14.41
N SER A 61 17.57 2.02 15.40
CA SER A 61 16.18 2.49 15.26
C SER A 61 16.04 3.65 14.28
N MET A 62 17.02 4.56 14.22
CA MET A 62 17.04 5.66 13.26
C MET A 62 17.16 5.15 11.83
N VAL A 63 18.06 4.18 11.56
CA VAL A 63 18.21 3.56 10.24
C VAL A 63 16.93 2.83 9.82
N LEU A 64 16.32 2.09 10.75
CA LEU A 64 15.07 1.37 10.49
C LEU A 64 13.91 2.32 10.22
N ALA A 65 13.77 3.39 11.01
CA ALA A 65 12.75 4.41 10.81
C ALA A 65 12.92 5.11 9.46
N LEU A 66 14.15 5.47 9.09
CA LEU A 66 14.46 6.10 7.79
C LEU A 66 14.06 5.18 6.63
N GLY A 67 14.38 3.89 6.72
CA GLY A 67 13.97 2.89 5.74
C GLY A 67 12.44 2.82 5.60
N VAL A 68 11.69 2.81 6.70
CA VAL A 68 10.23 2.82 6.69
C VAL A 68 9.68 4.08 6.03
N PHE A 69 10.18 5.26 6.39
CA PHE A 69 9.73 6.53 5.80
C PHE A 69 9.99 6.60 4.30
N LEU A 70 11.15 6.16 3.83
CA LEU A 70 11.48 6.14 2.41
C LEU A 70 10.61 5.13 1.62
N TYR A 71 10.11 4.08 2.29
CA TYR A 71 9.24 3.08 1.67
C TYR A 71 7.76 3.48 1.62
N LEU A 72 7.32 4.47 2.41
CA LEU A 72 5.92 4.93 2.46
C LEU A 72 5.34 5.34 1.09
N PRO A 73 6.05 6.09 0.19
CA PRO A 73 5.53 6.43 -1.13
C PRO A 73 5.22 5.20 -1.98
N VAL A 74 6.04 4.15 -1.88
CA VAL A 74 5.82 2.89 -2.60
C VAL A 74 4.56 2.17 -2.10
N LEU A 75 4.32 2.21 -0.79
CA LEU A 75 3.08 1.65 -0.20
C LEU A 75 1.85 2.42 -0.69
N LYS A 76 1.93 3.75 -0.72
CA LYS A 76 0.83 4.61 -1.16
C LYS A 76 0.52 4.43 -2.65
N LYS A 77 1.55 4.29 -3.49
CA LYS A 77 1.41 3.94 -4.90
C LYS A 77 0.64 2.62 -5.10
N LYS A 78 0.99 1.58 -4.32
CA LYS A 78 0.28 0.29 -4.36
C LYS A 78 -1.16 0.40 -3.85
N GLU A 79 -1.40 1.25 -2.87
CA GLU A 79 -2.75 1.51 -2.35
C GLU A 79 -3.64 2.17 -3.42
N LEU A 80 -3.13 3.19 -4.12
CA LEU A 80 -3.86 3.84 -5.22
C LEU A 80 -4.16 2.86 -6.36
N ALA A 81 -3.19 2.04 -6.76
CA ALA A 81 -3.41 0.99 -7.74
C ALA A 81 -4.51 0.02 -7.30
N GLY A 82 -4.49 -0.40 -6.03
CA GLY A 82 -5.51 -1.29 -5.47
C GLY A 82 -6.91 -0.70 -5.44
N GLN A 83 -7.04 0.60 -5.13
CA GLN A 83 -8.33 1.29 -5.17
C GLN A 83 -8.92 1.32 -6.59
N VAL A 84 -8.08 1.53 -7.61
CA VAL A 84 -8.51 1.45 -9.01
C VAL A 84 -8.84 0.02 -9.41
N GLU A 85 -8.00 -0.93 -9.06
CA GLU A 85 -8.21 -2.36 -9.37
C GLU A 85 -9.50 -2.91 -8.75
N LYS A 86 -9.90 -2.42 -7.58
CA LYS A 86 -11.13 -2.82 -6.88
C LYS A 86 -12.37 -2.62 -7.75
N ASP A 87 -12.51 -1.46 -8.35
CA ASP A 87 -13.71 -1.06 -9.09
C ASP A 87 -13.62 -1.34 -10.60
N LEU A 88 -12.40 -1.58 -11.11
CA LEU A 88 -12.12 -1.76 -12.53
C LEU A 88 -12.98 -2.85 -13.21
N PRO A 89 -13.16 -4.06 -12.64
CA PRO A 89 -13.97 -5.09 -13.30
C PRO A 89 -15.43 -4.70 -13.45
N PHE A 90 -15.98 -3.99 -12.48
CA PHE A 90 -17.38 -3.53 -12.51
C PHE A 90 -17.56 -2.43 -13.55
N ALA A 91 -16.65 -1.47 -13.61
CA ALA A 91 -16.65 -0.43 -14.64
C ALA A 91 -16.53 -1.04 -16.07
N LEU A 92 -15.63 -2.00 -16.27
CA LEU A 92 -15.47 -2.70 -17.55
C LEU A 92 -16.73 -3.51 -17.92
N MET A 93 -17.41 -4.12 -16.94
CA MET A 93 -18.67 -4.81 -17.16
C MET A 93 -19.75 -3.84 -17.66
N GLN A 94 -19.86 -2.66 -17.05
CA GLN A 94 -20.78 -1.61 -17.48
C GLN A 94 -20.46 -1.15 -18.91
N VAL A 95 -19.19 -0.82 -19.20
CA VAL A 95 -18.76 -0.43 -20.55
C VAL A 95 -19.12 -1.50 -21.59
N SER A 96 -18.88 -2.77 -21.27
CA SER A 96 -19.24 -3.89 -22.16
C SER A 96 -20.73 -3.94 -22.48
N VAL A 97 -21.58 -3.74 -21.47
CA VAL A 97 -23.06 -3.74 -21.67
C VAL A 97 -23.47 -2.54 -22.52
N GLU A 98 -22.97 -1.35 -22.25
CA GLU A 98 -23.28 -0.13 -22.98
C GLU A 98 -22.83 -0.21 -24.44
N LEU A 99 -21.65 -0.76 -24.72
CA LEU A 99 -21.16 -0.98 -26.08
C LEU A 99 -22.05 -1.96 -26.84
N ASN A 100 -22.50 -3.05 -26.19
CA ASN A 100 -23.43 -4.00 -26.79
C ASN A 100 -24.81 -3.37 -27.08
N MET A 101 -25.17 -2.33 -26.34
CA MET A 101 -26.37 -1.51 -26.59
C MET A 101 -26.14 -0.42 -27.65
N ASN A 102 -25.00 -0.42 -28.35
CA ASN A 102 -24.61 0.58 -29.34
C ASN A 102 -24.46 2.00 -28.77
N VAL A 103 -24.20 2.16 -27.46
CA VAL A 103 -23.83 3.44 -26.90
C VAL A 103 -22.49 3.92 -27.49
N PRO A 104 -22.35 5.21 -27.86
CA PRO A 104 -21.06 5.74 -28.33
C PRO A 104 -19.96 5.56 -27.28
N PHE A 105 -18.74 5.22 -27.74
CA PHE A 105 -17.62 4.90 -26.85
C PHE A 105 -17.32 6.02 -25.82
N GLU A 106 -17.36 7.28 -26.25
CA GLU A 106 -17.14 8.43 -25.35
C GLU A 106 -18.19 8.49 -24.23
N LYS A 107 -19.45 8.18 -24.55
CA LYS A 107 -20.53 8.13 -23.54
C LYS A 107 -20.33 6.98 -22.53
N THR A 108 -19.72 5.87 -22.98
CA THR A 108 -19.39 4.79 -22.02
C THR A 108 -18.27 5.20 -21.07
N LEU A 109 -17.32 6.05 -21.49
CA LEU A 109 -16.33 6.62 -20.59
C LEU A 109 -16.96 7.64 -19.62
N GLU A 110 -17.95 8.43 -20.08
CA GLU A 110 -18.73 9.35 -19.19
C GLU A 110 -19.51 8.57 -18.13
N SER A 111 -20.03 7.40 -18.47
CA SER A 111 -20.76 6.58 -17.50
C SER A 111 -19.86 6.07 -16.36
N ILE A 112 -18.56 5.83 -16.64
CA ILE A 112 -17.59 5.51 -15.59
C ILE A 112 -17.33 6.75 -14.70
N GLU A 113 -17.18 7.94 -15.32
CA GLU A 113 -16.96 9.19 -14.56
C GLU A 113 -18.11 9.48 -13.58
N THR A 114 -19.33 9.31 -14.04
CA THR A 114 -20.55 9.58 -13.24
C THR A 114 -20.91 8.43 -12.31
N GLY A 115 -20.32 7.26 -12.49
CA GLY A 115 -20.55 6.08 -11.67
C GLY A 115 -19.89 6.15 -10.28
N SER A 116 -20.35 5.28 -9.38
CA SER A 116 -19.82 5.18 -8.01
C SER A 116 -18.53 4.35 -7.95
N TYR A 117 -17.54 4.63 -8.80
CA TYR A 117 -16.27 3.89 -8.93
C TYR A 117 -15.09 4.59 -8.23
N GLY A 118 -15.35 5.34 -7.17
CA GLY A 118 -14.32 5.88 -6.29
C GLY A 118 -13.18 6.62 -7.00
N LEU A 119 -11.95 6.11 -6.82
CA LEU A 119 -10.76 6.69 -7.47
C LEU A 119 -10.79 6.51 -8.99
N LEU A 120 -11.29 5.38 -9.48
CA LEU A 120 -11.38 5.10 -10.92
C LEU A 120 -12.23 6.17 -11.62
N ALA A 121 -13.39 6.54 -11.09
CA ALA A 121 -14.23 7.59 -11.65
C ALA A 121 -13.50 8.94 -11.71
N ARG A 122 -12.72 9.29 -10.67
CA ARG A 122 -11.90 10.52 -10.66
C ARG A 122 -10.82 10.52 -11.74
N GLU A 123 -10.21 9.39 -12.00
CA GLU A 123 -9.20 9.26 -13.04
C GLU A 123 -9.82 9.32 -14.44
N PHE A 124 -10.99 8.71 -14.67
CA PHE A 124 -11.72 8.85 -15.93
C PHE A 124 -12.20 10.28 -16.17
N ARG A 125 -12.54 11.03 -15.12
CA ARG A 125 -12.81 12.48 -15.23
C ARG A 125 -11.62 13.24 -15.81
N LYS A 126 -10.39 12.89 -15.43
CA LYS A 126 -9.19 13.52 -16.00
C LYS A 126 -9.02 13.14 -17.46
N VAL A 127 -9.27 11.87 -17.83
CA VAL A 127 -9.25 11.41 -19.23
C VAL A 127 -10.22 12.22 -20.08
N LEU A 128 -11.47 12.35 -19.64
CA LEU A 128 -12.48 13.12 -20.38
C LEU A 128 -12.14 14.61 -20.46
N ARG A 129 -11.52 15.16 -19.43
CA ARG A 129 -11.02 16.53 -19.44
C ARG A 129 -9.90 16.70 -20.47
N GLU A 130 -8.93 15.79 -20.53
CA GLU A 130 -7.86 15.82 -21.52
C GLU A 130 -8.42 15.77 -22.95
N ILE A 131 -9.44 14.95 -23.20
CA ILE A 131 -10.11 14.87 -24.51
C ILE A 131 -10.83 16.16 -24.85
N ARG A 132 -11.60 16.73 -23.92
CA ARG A 132 -12.49 17.90 -24.17
C ARG A 132 -11.75 19.24 -24.16
N GLU A 133 -10.79 19.42 -23.26
CA GLU A 133 -10.12 20.70 -23.03
C GLU A 133 -8.77 20.78 -23.75
N SER A 134 -8.01 19.67 -23.81
CA SER A 134 -6.68 19.65 -24.43
C SER A 134 -6.69 19.13 -25.87
N GLY A 135 -7.82 18.61 -26.36
CA GLY A 135 -7.93 18.04 -27.71
C GLY A 135 -7.13 16.75 -27.91
N ALA A 136 -6.77 16.07 -26.82
CA ALA A 136 -6.06 14.79 -26.87
C ALA A 136 -6.94 13.71 -27.53
N SER A 137 -6.33 12.79 -28.24
CA SER A 137 -7.04 11.62 -28.75
C SER A 137 -7.48 10.70 -27.60
N ILE A 138 -8.54 9.92 -27.81
CA ILE A 138 -9.01 8.94 -26.81
C ILE A 138 -7.90 7.94 -26.44
N GLN A 139 -7.11 7.50 -27.43
CA GLN A 139 -6.00 6.59 -27.19
C GLN A 139 -4.93 7.23 -26.29
N GLU A 140 -4.55 8.46 -26.59
CA GLU A 140 -3.53 9.20 -25.84
C GLU A 140 -3.98 9.46 -24.40
N ALA A 141 -5.21 9.94 -24.20
CA ALA A 141 -5.77 10.19 -22.87
C ALA A 141 -5.88 8.91 -22.03
N LEU A 142 -6.29 7.78 -22.62
CA LEU A 142 -6.31 6.48 -21.97
C LEU A 142 -4.89 5.95 -21.68
N PHE A 143 -3.93 6.22 -22.55
CA PHE A 143 -2.53 5.86 -22.29
C PHE A 143 -1.97 6.64 -21.10
N HIS A 144 -2.21 7.95 -21.03
CA HIS A 144 -1.84 8.77 -19.87
C HIS A 144 -2.46 8.26 -18.57
N LEU A 145 -3.71 7.76 -18.60
CA LEU A 145 -4.33 7.10 -17.44
C LEU A 145 -3.49 5.90 -16.98
N SER A 146 -3.03 5.07 -17.92
CA SER A 146 -2.25 3.87 -17.60
C SER A 146 -0.84 4.18 -17.06
N GLU A 147 -0.31 5.36 -17.34
CA GLU A 147 0.98 5.83 -16.81
C GLU A 147 0.83 6.46 -15.41
N ARG A 148 -0.30 7.13 -15.16
CA ARG A 148 -0.56 7.74 -13.84
C ARG A 148 -0.76 6.72 -12.74
N ILE A 149 -1.29 5.55 -13.06
CA ILE A 149 -1.58 4.48 -12.09
C ILE A 149 -0.76 3.25 -12.44
N ASP A 150 0.15 2.86 -11.55
CA ASP A 150 0.98 1.68 -11.77
C ASP A 150 0.23 0.38 -11.44
N SER A 151 -0.69 0.02 -12.31
CA SER A 151 -1.47 -1.21 -12.24
C SER A 151 -1.39 -1.99 -13.55
N SER A 152 -0.96 -3.24 -13.47
CA SER A 152 -0.92 -4.14 -14.63
C SER A 152 -2.33 -4.48 -15.15
N MET A 153 -3.32 -4.53 -14.24
CA MET A 153 -4.71 -4.76 -14.59
C MET A 153 -5.29 -3.57 -15.37
N LEU A 154 -5.00 -2.34 -14.93
CA LEU A 154 -5.42 -1.13 -15.62
C LEU A 154 -4.75 -1.00 -16.98
N LYS A 155 -3.44 -1.25 -17.09
CA LYS A 155 -2.72 -1.22 -18.38
C LYS A 155 -3.36 -2.17 -19.38
N ARG A 156 -3.69 -3.39 -18.97
CA ARG A 156 -4.36 -4.37 -19.80
C ARG A 156 -5.78 -3.93 -20.19
N ALA A 157 -6.52 -3.33 -19.24
CA ALA A 157 -7.86 -2.80 -19.52
C ALA A 157 -7.82 -1.65 -20.52
N VAL A 158 -6.88 -0.72 -20.38
CA VAL A 158 -6.66 0.39 -21.31
C VAL A 158 -6.33 -0.15 -22.71
N SER A 159 -5.40 -1.09 -22.84
CA SER A 159 -5.06 -1.70 -24.13
C SER A 159 -6.28 -2.35 -24.79
N GLN A 160 -7.15 -3.01 -24.01
CA GLN A 160 -8.36 -3.63 -24.52
C GLN A 160 -9.41 -2.58 -24.93
N LEU A 161 -9.57 -1.51 -24.15
CA LEU A 161 -10.46 -0.40 -24.47
C LEU A 161 -10.03 0.31 -25.77
N VAL A 162 -8.74 0.59 -25.92
CA VAL A 162 -8.16 1.18 -27.14
C VAL A 162 -8.39 0.27 -28.35
N SER A 163 -8.12 -1.04 -28.19
CA SER A 163 -8.35 -2.01 -29.29
C SER A 163 -9.79 -2.04 -29.75
N VAL A 164 -10.76 -2.02 -28.82
CA VAL A 164 -12.19 -1.99 -29.16
C VAL A 164 -12.58 -0.65 -29.80
N TYR A 165 -12.01 0.47 -29.35
CA TYR A 165 -12.22 1.77 -29.97
C TYR A 165 -11.71 1.83 -31.40
N GLU A 166 -10.49 1.30 -31.68
CA GLU A 166 -9.88 1.28 -33.01
C GLU A 166 -10.61 0.36 -34.01
N GLN A 167 -11.20 -0.74 -33.52
CA GLN A 167 -12.01 -1.62 -34.37
C GLN A 167 -13.28 -0.94 -34.91
N GLY A 168 -13.66 0.18 -34.33
CA GLY A 168 -14.66 1.13 -34.82
C GLY A 168 -16.09 0.60 -34.88
N SER A 169 -16.95 1.36 -35.54
CA SER A 169 -18.41 1.18 -35.61
C SER A 169 -18.87 -0.13 -36.27
N ARG A 170 -18.00 -0.85 -36.97
CA ARG A 170 -18.35 -2.08 -37.68
C ARG A 170 -18.47 -3.32 -36.78
N ASN A 171 -17.81 -3.29 -35.61
CA ASN A 171 -17.81 -4.42 -34.69
C ASN A 171 -17.92 -3.88 -33.23
N LYS A 172 -19.04 -3.22 -32.93
CA LYS A 172 -19.33 -2.71 -31.55
C LYS A 172 -19.60 -3.90 -30.64
N ASN A 173 -18.57 -4.71 -30.43
CA ASN A 173 -18.64 -5.89 -29.60
C ASN A 173 -17.99 -5.60 -28.24
N GLY A 174 -18.79 -5.41 -27.21
CA GLY A 174 -18.33 -5.31 -25.85
C GLY A 174 -17.85 -6.63 -25.25
N GLU A 175 -17.96 -7.74 -25.99
CA GLU A 175 -17.63 -9.08 -25.46
C GLU A 175 -16.16 -9.23 -25.04
N PRO A 176 -15.14 -8.70 -25.76
CA PRO A 176 -13.76 -8.77 -25.30
C PRO A 176 -13.54 -8.05 -23.97
N ILE A 177 -14.20 -6.90 -23.76
CA ILE A 177 -14.15 -6.16 -22.49
C ILE A 177 -14.86 -6.94 -21.40
N ARG A 178 -15.98 -7.58 -21.69
CA ARG A 178 -16.73 -8.43 -20.76
C ARG A 178 -15.93 -9.65 -20.31
N GLN A 179 -15.22 -10.29 -21.23
CA GLN A 179 -14.35 -11.41 -20.91
C GLN A 179 -13.21 -10.98 -19.98
N LEU A 180 -12.57 -9.85 -20.28
CA LEU A 180 -11.55 -9.28 -19.40
C LEU A 180 -12.12 -8.94 -18.02
N ALA A 181 -13.30 -8.31 -17.94
CA ALA A 181 -13.95 -7.99 -16.67
C ALA A 181 -14.20 -9.25 -15.82
N LYS A 182 -14.72 -10.32 -16.44
CA LYS A 182 -14.92 -11.61 -15.77
C LYS A 182 -13.61 -12.23 -15.27
N GLU A 183 -12.57 -12.21 -16.11
CA GLU A 183 -11.24 -12.69 -15.73
C GLU A 183 -10.70 -11.95 -14.51
N LEU A 184 -10.79 -10.61 -14.50
CA LEU A 184 -10.36 -9.79 -13.38
C LEU A 184 -11.15 -10.08 -12.10
N LEU A 185 -12.48 -10.26 -12.19
CA LEU A 185 -13.33 -10.64 -11.05
C LEU A 185 -12.94 -12.03 -10.50
N LEU A 186 -12.71 -12.99 -11.36
CA LEU A 186 -12.29 -14.33 -10.94
C LEU A 186 -10.92 -14.29 -10.26
N LYS A 187 -9.99 -13.50 -10.79
CA LYS A 187 -8.68 -13.28 -10.18
C LYS A 187 -8.80 -12.65 -8.79
N GLN A 188 -9.59 -11.56 -8.64
CA GLN A 188 -9.83 -10.94 -7.33
C GLN A 188 -10.46 -11.93 -6.35
N LYS A 189 -11.42 -12.72 -6.79
CA LYS A 189 -12.06 -13.75 -5.95
C LYS A 189 -11.06 -14.83 -5.51
N ALA A 190 -10.17 -15.26 -6.39
CA ALA A 190 -9.13 -16.23 -6.08
C ALA A 190 -8.12 -15.67 -5.06
N GLU A 191 -7.62 -14.45 -5.29
CA GLU A 191 -6.70 -13.76 -4.38
C GLU A 191 -7.34 -13.51 -3.00
N SER A 192 -8.62 -13.12 -2.96
CA SER A 192 -9.39 -12.93 -1.74
C SER A 192 -9.51 -14.24 -0.94
N LYS A 193 -9.82 -15.34 -1.63
CA LYS A 193 -9.92 -16.67 -1.00
C LYS A 193 -8.58 -17.16 -0.47
N GLU A 194 -7.51 -16.97 -1.23
CA GLU A 194 -6.15 -17.32 -0.80
C GLU A 194 -5.73 -16.50 0.42
N PHE A 195 -6.00 -15.21 0.41
CA PHE A 195 -5.69 -14.34 1.55
C PHE A 195 -6.51 -14.72 2.79
N SER A 196 -7.81 -15.02 2.63
CA SER A 196 -8.65 -15.49 3.75
C SER A 196 -8.10 -16.76 4.40
N GLY A 197 -7.57 -17.70 3.60
CA GLY A 197 -6.88 -18.87 4.14
C GLY A 197 -5.62 -18.50 4.94
N LYS A 198 -4.85 -17.54 4.46
CA LYS A 198 -3.63 -17.05 5.15
C LYS A 198 -3.95 -16.26 6.42
N LEU A 199 -5.11 -15.61 6.50
CA LEU A 199 -5.54 -14.86 7.70
C LEU A 199 -5.58 -15.74 8.96
N VAL A 200 -5.99 -17.01 8.83
CA VAL A 200 -5.99 -17.95 9.96
C VAL A 200 -4.58 -18.11 10.54
N VAL A 201 -3.59 -18.32 9.66
CA VAL A 201 -2.18 -18.46 10.08
C VAL A 201 -1.66 -17.16 10.69
N PHE A 202 -1.98 -16.01 10.09
CA PHE A 202 -1.60 -14.70 10.63
C PHE A 202 -2.24 -14.41 11.99
N SER A 203 -3.51 -14.81 12.18
CA SER A 203 -4.19 -14.68 13.48
C SER A 203 -3.53 -15.53 14.56
N LEU A 204 -3.17 -16.79 14.25
CA LEU A 204 -2.45 -17.64 15.18
C LEU A 204 -1.07 -17.07 15.52
N LEU A 205 -0.34 -16.55 14.52
CA LEU A 205 0.95 -15.92 14.73
C LEU A 205 0.80 -14.66 15.60
N PHE A 206 -0.22 -13.84 15.36
CA PHE A 206 -0.50 -12.65 16.17
C PHE A 206 -0.80 -13.02 17.62
N ILE A 207 -1.64 -14.03 17.87
CA ILE A 207 -1.94 -14.51 19.23
C ILE A 207 -0.67 -15.04 19.92
N ALA A 208 0.17 -15.78 19.18
CA ALA A 208 1.42 -16.28 19.73
C ALA A 208 2.35 -15.15 20.19
N VAL A 209 2.50 -14.12 19.37
CA VAL A 209 3.39 -12.97 19.65
C VAL A 209 2.80 -12.06 20.73
N SER A 210 1.51 -11.75 20.65
CA SER A 210 0.85 -10.76 21.51
C SER A 210 0.48 -11.32 22.90
N ALA A 211 0.23 -12.61 23.03
CA ALA A 211 -0.21 -13.20 24.30
C ALA A 211 0.77 -14.24 24.84
N ILE A 212 1.18 -15.22 24.02
CA ILE A 212 1.95 -16.37 24.51
C ILE A 212 3.37 -15.95 24.88
N ILE A 213 4.07 -15.21 24.03
CA ILE A 213 5.45 -14.77 24.30
C ILE A 213 5.55 -13.86 25.54
N PRO A 214 4.70 -12.83 25.72
CA PRO A 214 4.67 -12.03 26.95
C PRO A 214 4.37 -12.85 28.20
N ALA A 215 3.43 -13.82 28.13
CA ALA A 215 3.13 -14.69 29.27
C ALA A 215 4.33 -15.55 29.67
N PHE A 216 5.03 -16.16 28.69
CA PHE A 216 6.25 -16.91 28.97
C PHE A 216 7.36 -16.02 29.52
N PHE A 217 7.50 -14.81 29.01
CA PHE A 217 8.46 -13.85 29.54
C PHE A 217 8.18 -13.50 31.00
N GLN A 218 6.92 -13.26 31.37
CA GLN A 218 6.55 -13.00 32.77
C GLN A 218 6.85 -14.22 33.67
N ALA A 219 6.48 -15.42 33.22
CA ALA A 219 6.81 -16.65 33.95
C ALA A 219 8.33 -16.83 34.11
N TYR A 220 9.10 -16.57 33.07
CA TYR A 220 10.57 -16.63 33.10
C TYR A 220 11.17 -15.59 34.08
N VAL A 221 10.65 -14.37 34.14
CA VAL A 221 11.10 -13.36 35.10
C VAL A 221 10.82 -13.80 36.54
N VAL A 222 9.63 -14.35 36.82
CA VAL A 222 9.25 -14.83 38.16
C VAL A 222 10.13 -16.01 38.59
N ILE A 223 10.20 -17.05 37.76
CA ILE A 223 10.98 -18.26 38.04
C ILE A 223 12.50 -17.93 38.12
N GLY A 224 13.00 -17.11 37.18
CA GLY A 224 14.40 -16.69 37.14
C GLY A 224 14.84 -15.89 38.37
N SER A 225 13.94 -15.04 38.89
CA SER A 225 14.21 -14.28 40.11
C SER A 225 14.26 -15.18 41.34
N MET A 226 13.40 -16.22 41.41
CA MET A 226 13.30 -17.12 42.57
C MET A 226 14.43 -18.16 42.59
N PHE A 227 14.71 -18.79 41.45
CA PHE A 227 15.60 -19.96 41.42
C PHE A 227 16.99 -19.69 40.84
N LEU A 228 17.12 -18.76 39.88
CA LEU A 228 18.38 -18.51 39.17
C LEU A 228 19.11 -17.24 39.66
N LYS A 229 18.60 -16.58 40.70
CA LYS A 229 19.13 -15.28 41.23
C LYS A 229 19.31 -14.22 40.14
N MET A 230 18.54 -14.28 39.06
CA MET A 230 18.58 -13.32 38.00
C MET A 230 18.01 -11.98 38.50
N LYS A 231 18.78 -10.90 38.36
CA LYS A 231 18.37 -9.56 38.81
C LYS A 231 17.83 -8.80 37.59
N PHE A 232 16.52 -8.91 37.37
CA PHE A 232 15.85 -7.96 36.48
C PHE A 232 15.50 -6.69 37.23
N THR A 233 15.91 -5.56 36.71
CA THR A 233 15.49 -4.26 37.27
C THR A 233 14.03 -4.00 36.88
N ALA A 234 13.24 -3.44 37.78
CA ALA A 234 11.83 -3.07 37.45
C ALA A 234 11.72 -2.23 36.17
N ALA A 235 12.67 -1.31 35.94
CA ALA A 235 12.76 -0.52 34.71
C ALA A 235 12.95 -1.37 33.45
N GLN A 236 13.76 -2.43 33.49
CA GLN A 236 13.96 -3.33 32.35
C GLN A 236 12.70 -4.10 32.01
N ILE A 237 12.01 -4.65 33.03
CA ILE A 237 10.74 -5.36 32.82
C ILE A 237 9.70 -4.43 32.22
N LEU A 238 9.62 -3.19 32.71
CA LEU A 238 8.67 -2.19 32.25
C LEU A 238 8.94 -1.75 30.81
N VAL A 239 10.20 -1.56 30.43
CA VAL A 239 10.59 -1.23 29.05
C VAL A 239 10.26 -2.37 28.09
N ILE A 240 10.55 -3.62 28.47
CA ILE A 240 10.20 -4.78 27.63
C ILE A 240 8.69 -4.88 27.48
N ALA A 241 7.94 -4.74 28.56
CA ALA A 241 6.48 -4.88 28.54
C ALA A 241 5.77 -3.74 27.77
N LEU A 242 6.22 -2.48 27.94
CA LEU A 242 5.56 -1.30 27.38
C LEU A 242 6.09 -0.86 26.02
N VAL A 243 7.32 -1.22 25.68
CA VAL A 243 7.95 -0.77 24.43
C VAL A 243 8.20 -1.93 23.47
N LEU A 244 8.89 -2.99 23.93
CA LEU A 244 9.31 -4.08 23.05
C LEU A 244 8.10 -4.88 22.54
N PHE A 245 7.20 -5.35 23.42
CA PHE A 245 6.06 -6.16 22.99
C PHE A 245 5.10 -5.38 22.07
N PRO A 246 4.65 -4.15 22.40
CA PRO A 246 3.84 -3.37 21.48
C PRO A 246 4.54 -3.05 20.15
N ALA A 247 5.86 -2.84 20.15
CA ALA A 247 6.61 -2.61 18.91
C ALA A 247 6.61 -3.86 18.01
N VAL A 248 6.76 -5.05 18.60
CA VAL A 248 6.70 -6.32 17.86
C VAL A 248 5.28 -6.57 17.34
N ASP A 249 4.24 -6.30 18.14
CA ASP A 249 2.84 -6.41 17.71
C ASP A 249 2.54 -5.48 16.52
N LEU A 250 2.99 -4.23 16.58
CA LEU A 250 2.86 -3.30 15.46
C LEU A 250 3.61 -3.78 14.22
N ALA A 251 4.80 -4.38 14.39
CA ALA A 251 5.54 -4.95 13.27
C ALA A 251 4.80 -6.12 12.62
N VAL A 252 4.20 -7.02 13.42
CA VAL A 252 3.38 -8.12 12.92
C VAL A 252 2.16 -7.59 12.17
N LEU A 253 1.45 -6.61 12.71
CA LEU A 253 0.31 -5.96 12.05
C LEU A 253 0.73 -5.30 10.73
N ALA A 254 1.88 -4.63 10.69
CA ALA A 254 2.42 -4.04 9.47
C ALA A 254 2.71 -5.09 8.40
N VAL A 255 3.26 -6.26 8.77
CA VAL A 255 3.49 -7.38 7.85
C VAL A 255 2.17 -7.94 7.31
N ILE A 256 1.16 -8.11 8.17
CA ILE A 256 -0.18 -8.57 7.75
C ILE A 256 -0.78 -7.56 6.76
N LYS A 257 -0.76 -6.27 7.09
CA LYS A 257 -1.25 -5.20 6.22
C LYS A 257 -0.48 -5.17 4.88
N ALA A 258 0.83 -5.37 4.89
CA ALA A 258 1.63 -5.42 3.67
C ALA A 258 1.27 -6.60 2.74
N LYS A 259 0.83 -7.73 3.32
CA LYS A 259 0.41 -8.92 2.57
C LYS A 259 -1.07 -8.93 2.18
N THR A 260 -1.87 -8.00 2.69
CA THR A 260 -3.27 -7.82 2.27
C THR A 260 -3.32 -7.41 0.80
N PRO A 261 -4.15 -8.06 -0.04
CA PRO A 261 -4.35 -7.65 -1.44
C PRO A 261 -4.71 -6.17 -1.54
N ALA A 262 -4.19 -5.49 -2.56
CA ALA A 262 -4.30 -4.04 -2.68
C ALA A 262 -5.77 -3.56 -2.75
N PHE A 263 -6.63 -4.32 -3.42
CA PHE A 263 -8.07 -4.04 -3.55
C PHE A 263 -8.89 -4.30 -2.27
N MET A 264 -8.32 -4.94 -1.24
CA MET A 264 -8.95 -5.18 0.08
C MET A 264 -8.49 -4.17 1.15
N ARG A 265 -7.55 -3.29 0.82
CA ARG A 265 -7.07 -2.26 1.76
C ARG A 265 -8.05 -1.09 1.77
N GLU A 266 -8.60 -0.78 2.92
CA GLU A 266 -9.36 0.44 3.21
C GLU A 266 -8.46 1.52 3.79
#